data_1c9f9627c42440a1f623f60b7399046d
#
_entry.id   1c9f9627c42440a1f623f60b7399046d
#
_cell.length_a   1.000
_cell.length_b   1.000
_cell.length_c   1.000
_cell.angle_alpha   90.00
_cell.angle_beta   90.00
_cell.angle_gamma   90.00
#
_symmetry.space_group_name_H-M   'P 1'
#
loop_
_entity.id
_entity.type
_entity.pdbx_description
1 polymer ?
#
loop_
_entity_poly.entity_id
_entity_poly.type
_entity_poly.pdbx_seq_one_letter_code
_entity_poly.pdbx_strand_id
1 'polypeptide(L)'
;MVDTDPNSDLRESSVSRRRFMAAAGATGAAMGIAGCTGGDDDDGTTTIQLSADADFEAIEDEIEAALYDAGLSEDIELEVLPGDFETDSRREDYQAALDANRGDPDIFMMDSGWTIPFILREQVLNLEEQLSDDVLSRIENEYLEASVDTATHPETGELFGVPFFPDYPVMQYRKDLVEEAGYDPEGENWATEPMSWEEWAEMVADVWDYHGGEDEYTYGFTTQAAAYEGLACCTFNETMSSFGGAFFGGRENLFERGDRPVTVTEEPVIETIRMMRAFMYGDEDEEAHPDFPQITNDDLVQYTEEDAREPFTNGNAIFHRNWPYSVVINGEEDAFGEDLGTMPLPYGVSPGDSQYDGLGGTQHALGGWHLTVNPNSQNLDAAIEVVEAFVDDDVMLTVFELNGNLPPVPEVVEAADPDELGPIGRYLDTLAVAGEHTIPRPVTDVWPQQAAQVYQEVHDAYTQEKTPEEAMEDLQEQLETSDQD
;
A
#
# COMPACT_ATOMS: atom_id res chain seq x y z
N MET A 1 10.57 -62.23 15.86
CA MET A 1 9.67 -61.97 17.01
C MET A 1 9.73 -60.50 17.31
N VAL A 2 8.61 -59.86 16.95
CA VAL A 2 8.02 -58.65 17.46
C VAL A 2 8.91 -57.40 17.38
N ASP A 3 8.78 -56.63 16.36
CA ASP A 3 8.03 -55.37 16.06
C ASP A 3 7.62 -54.58 17.28
N THR A 4 8.12 -53.37 17.39
CA THR A 4 7.33 -52.20 17.81
C THR A 4 7.98 -50.91 17.24
N ASP A 5 7.30 -50.37 16.26
CA ASP A 5 7.40 -49.01 15.75
C ASP A 5 6.79 -48.05 16.78
N PRO A 6 7.36 -46.86 16.99
CA PRO A 6 6.60 -45.69 17.45
C PRO A 6 6.76 -44.50 16.51
N ASN A 7 5.90 -44.48 15.53
CA ASN A 7 5.64 -43.25 14.77
C ASN A 7 4.22 -42.80 15.13
N SER A 8 4.08 -41.76 15.89
CA SER A 8 2.81 -41.08 16.08
C SER A 8 3.01 -39.57 16.22
N ASP A 9 2.42 -38.90 15.26
CA ASP A 9 1.86 -37.56 15.31
C ASP A 9 2.80 -36.35 15.45
N LEU A 10 3.28 -35.90 14.28
CA LEU A 10 3.35 -34.48 13.97
C LEU A 10 2.33 -34.24 12.86
N ARG A 11 1.26 -33.56 13.18
CA ARG A 11 0.29 -33.06 12.19
C ARG A 11 0.93 -31.85 11.50
N GLU A 12 1.38 -32.05 10.29
CA GLU A 12 1.64 -30.98 9.33
C GLU A 12 0.31 -30.32 8.98
N SER A 13 0.11 -29.09 9.39
CA SER A 13 -0.92 -28.22 8.85
C SER A 13 -0.42 -27.62 7.52
N SER A 14 -0.46 -28.43 6.46
CA SER A 14 -0.25 -27.91 5.11
C SER A 14 -1.52 -27.25 4.63
N VAL A 15 -1.60 -25.91 4.68
CA VAL A 15 -2.61 -25.14 3.96
C VAL A 15 -2.46 -25.42 2.47
N SER A 16 -3.51 -25.91 1.85
CA SER A 16 -3.47 -26.43 0.49
C SER A 16 -3.50 -25.33 -0.55
N ARG A 17 -2.38 -25.00 -1.16
CA ARG A 17 -2.16 -24.11 -2.31
C ARG A 17 -3.11 -24.29 -3.51
N ARG A 18 -3.93 -25.33 -3.52
CA ARG A 18 -4.94 -25.54 -4.58
C ARG A 18 -6.12 -24.56 -4.53
N ARG A 19 -6.27 -23.79 -3.46
CA ARG A 19 -7.33 -22.75 -3.36
C ARG A 19 -6.90 -21.42 -3.93
N PHE A 20 -5.64 -21.03 -3.79
CA PHE A 20 -5.12 -19.74 -4.29
C PHE A 20 -5.13 -19.64 -5.83
N MET A 21 -4.86 -20.72 -6.56
CA MET A 21 -4.89 -20.71 -8.05
C MET A 21 -6.29 -20.90 -8.65
N ALA A 22 -7.34 -21.00 -7.86
CA ALA A 22 -8.70 -21.14 -8.36
C ALA A 22 -9.48 -19.80 -8.42
N ALA A 23 -8.98 -18.75 -7.79
CA ALA A 23 -9.62 -17.43 -7.76
C ALA A 23 -9.30 -16.56 -9.02
N ALA A 24 -8.17 -16.80 -9.67
CA ALA A 24 -7.73 -16.03 -10.84
C ALA A 24 -8.40 -16.41 -12.19
N GLY A 25 -9.41 -17.27 -12.22
CA GLY A 25 -9.95 -17.86 -13.44
C GLY A 25 -11.46 -17.76 -13.69
N ALA A 26 -12.22 -16.92 -13.01
CA ALA A 26 -13.68 -16.88 -13.21
C ALA A 26 -14.23 -15.46 -13.40
N THR A 27 -13.96 -14.86 -14.55
CA THR A 27 -14.77 -13.76 -15.07
C THR A 27 -16.05 -14.30 -15.71
N GLY A 28 -17.18 -13.99 -15.10
CA GLY A 28 -18.49 -13.96 -15.76
C GLY A 28 -19.50 -14.98 -15.31
N ALA A 29 -20.31 -14.66 -14.28
CA ALA A 29 -21.71 -15.10 -14.26
C ALA A 29 -22.56 -14.23 -13.31
N ALA A 30 -23.45 -13.49 -13.90
CA ALA A 30 -24.76 -13.03 -13.40
C ALA A 30 -25.04 -13.05 -11.89
N MET A 31 -25.17 -11.85 -11.34
CA MET A 31 -25.85 -11.58 -10.08
C MET A 31 -27.29 -12.15 -10.12
N GLY A 32 -27.51 -13.22 -9.39
CA GLY A 32 -28.82 -13.67 -8.98
C GLY A 32 -29.10 -13.08 -7.60
N ILE A 33 -30.03 -12.14 -7.54
CA ILE A 33 -30.63 -11.67 -6.27
C ILE A 33 -31.28 -12.86 -5.60
N ALA A 34 -30.63 -13.51 -4.65
CA ALA A 34 -31.25 -14.39 -3.70
C ALA A 34 -31.51 -13.57 -2.43
N GLY A 35 -32.72 -13.02 -2.31
CA GLY A 35 -33.21 -12.52 -1.04
C GLY A 35 -33.24 -13.69 -0.04
N CYS A 36 -32.33 -13.70 0.89
CA CYS A 36 -32.44 -14.53 2.09
C CYS A 36 -33.55 -13.98 2.96
N THR A 37 -34.70 -14.66 2.89
CA THR A 37 -35.69 -14.60 3.96
C THR A 37 -35.09 -15.33 5.17
N GLY A 38 -34.95 -14.59 6.28
CA GLY A 38 -34.45 -15.09 7.54
C GLY A 38 -34.96 -16.49 7.91
N GLY A 39 -34.00 -17.33 8.20
CA GLY A 39 -34.18 -18.52 9.03
C GLY A 39 -33.44 -18.23 10.32
N ASP A 40 -34.16 -18.08 11.41
CA ASP A 40 -33.60 -18.09 12.75
C ASP A 40 -32.93 -19.45 12.98
N ASP A 41 -31.60 -19.51 12.79
CA ASP A 41 -30.76 -20.45 13.51
C ASP A 41 -30.27 -19.69 14.75
N ASP A 42 -31.07 -19.78 15.82
CA ASP A 42 -30.88 -19.14 17.11
C ASP A 42 -29.77 -19.93 17.88
N ASP A 43 -28.53 -19.82 17.50
CA ASP A 43 -27.39 -20.23 18.32
C ASP A 43 -26.82 -19.07 19.14
N GLY A 44 -27.29 -17.85 18.93
CA GLY A 44 -26.98 -16.68 19.75
C GLY A 44 -25.74 -15.91 19.27
N THR A 45 -25.11 -16.32 18.15
CA THR A 45 -23.90 -15.68 17.58
C THR A 45 -24.29 -14.47 16.71
N THR A 46 -23.56 -13.37 16.84
CA THR A 46 -23.69 -12.16 16.02
C THR A 46 -22.57 -12.12 14.99
N THR A 47 -22.89 -12.19 13.71
CA THR A 47 -21.89 -12.03 12.64
C THR A 47 -21.64 -10.56 12.37
N ILE A 48 -20.38 -10.13 12.39
CA ILE A 48 -19.90 -8.80 12.03
C ILE A 48 -19.19 -8.88 10.69
N GLN A 49 -19.66 -8.10 9.74
CA GLN A 49 -19.11 -8.05 8.38
C GLN A 49 -18.07 -6.96 8.25
N LEU A 50 -16.83 -7.35 7.96
CA LEU A 50 -15.72 -6.47 7.58
C LEU A 50 -15.53 -6.49 6.06
N SER A 51 -15.77 -5.39 5.38
CA SER A 51 -15.39 -5.25 3.98
C SER A 51 -13.91 -4.83 3.87
N ALA A 52 -13.10 -5.72 3.33
CA ALA A 52 -11.66 -5.57 3.13
C ALA A 52 -11.26 -6.10 1.75
N ASP A 53 -9.97 -6.13 1.42
CA ASP A 53 -9.50 -6.79 0.20
C ASP A 53 -9.50 -8.33 0.33
N ALA A 54 -9.31 -9.00 -0.81
CA ALA A 54 -9.42 -10.46 -0.88
C ALA A 54 -8.34 -11.20 -0.09
N ASP A 55 -7.22 -10.55 0.21
CA ASP A 55 -6.14 -11.15 1.00
C ASP A 55 -6.56 -11.35 2.46
N PHE A 56 -7.42 -10.48 2.99
CA PHE A 56 -7.99 -10.64 4.33
C PHE A 56 -8.99 -11.81 4.41
N GLU A 57 -9.75 -12.10 3.34
CA GLU A 57 -10.59 -13.32 3.29
C GLU A 57 -9.74 -14.60 3.42
N ALA A 58 -8.53 -14.56 2.84
CA ALA A 58 -7.65 -15.73 2.84
C ALA A 58 -7.09 -16.09 4.23
N ILE A 59 -7.05 -15.13 5.15
CA ILE A 59 -6.53 -15.26 6.53
C ILE A 59 -7.60 -15.00 7.60
N GLU A 60 -8.89 -15.04 7.23
CA GLU A 60 -10.02 -14.77 8.13
C GLU A 60 -10.00 -15.67 9.37
N ASP A 61 -9.78 -16.98 9.20
CA ASP A 61 -9.74 -17.94 10.31
C ASP A 61 -8.63 -17.60 11.33
N GLU A 62 -7.46 -17.16 10.87
CA GLU A 62 -6.31 -16.77 11.70
C GLU A 62 -6.54 -15.43 12.41
N ILE A 63 -7.12 -14.46 11.71
CA ILE A 63 -7.50 -13.17 12.32
C ILE A 63 -8.56 -13.38 13.39
N GLU A 64 -9.62 -14.14 13.10
CA GLU A 64 -10.68 -14.41 14.07
C GLU A 64 -10.14 -15.08 15.32
N ALA A 65 -9.22 -16.07 15.16
CA ALA A 65 -8.57 -16.71 16.30
C ALA A 65 -7.76 -15.72 17.15
N ALA A 66 -7.01 -14.81 16.51
CA ALA A 66 -6.26 -13.77 17.21
C ALA A 66 -7.19 -12.78 17.95
N LEU A 67 -8.31 -12.39 17.34
CA LEU A 67 -9.32 -11.54 17.97
C LEU A 67 -9.92 -12.19 19.24
N TYR A 68 -10.21 -13.52 19.21
CA TYR A 68 -10.67 -14.24 20.41
C TYR A 68 -9.61 -14.30 21.50
N ASP A 69 -8.35 -14.51 21.12
CA ASP A 69 -7.23 -14.50 22.08
C ASP A 69 -7.02 -13.09 22.69
N ALA A 70 -7.28 -12.03 21.93
CA ALA A 70 -7.32 -10.64 22.40
C ALA A 70 -8.53 -10.28 23.26
N GLY A 71 -9.53 -11.17 23.34
CA GLY A 71 -10.67 -11.03 24.25
C GLY A 71 -11.99 -10.71 23.58
N LEU A 72 -12.12 -10.79 22.25
CA LEU A 72 -13.39 -10.71 21.54
C LEU A 72 -14.36 -11.78 22.08
N SER A 73 -15.63 -11.41 22.25
CA SER A 73 -16.66 -12.33 22.72
C SER A 73 -16.85 -13.51 21.78
N GLU A 74 -16.90 -14.76 22.32
CA GLU A 74 -17.22 -15.96 21.55
C GLU A 74 -18.63 -15.93 20.92
N ASP A 75 -19.48 -14.98 21.32
CA ASP A 75 -20.81 -14.75 20.73
C ASP A 75 -20.73 -13.83 19.47
N ILE A 76 -19.55 -13.38 19.06
CA ILE A 76 -19.31 -12.57 17.86
C ILE A 76 -18.45 -13.40 16.88
N GLU A 77 -18.87 -13.47 15.62
CA GLU A 77 -18.17 -14.11 14.50
C GLU A 77 -17.80 -13.05 13.47
N LEU A 78 -16.55 -13.05 13.01
CA LEU A 78 -16.09 -12.18 11.93
C LEU A 78 -16.38 -12.82 10.57
N GLU A 79 -16.97 -12.06 9.65
CA GLU A 79 -17.10 -12.42 8.23
C GLU A 79 -16.39 -11.37 7.39
N VAL A 80 -15.32 -11.74 6.71
CA VAL A 80 -14.62 -10.84 5.76
C VAL A 80 -15.33 -10.87 4.42
N LEU A 81 -15.78 -9.71 3.95
CA LEU A 81 -16.37 -9.54 2.62
C LEU A 81 -15.27 -9.02 1.67
N PRO A 82 -14.77 -9.87 0.75
CA PRO A 82 -13.71 -9.45 -0.16
C PRO A 82 -14.19 -8.38 -1.13
N GLY A 83 -13.50 -7.24 -1.13
CA GLY A 83 -13.66 -6.14 -2.08
C GLY A 83 -12.62 -6.21 -3.20
N ASP A 84 -12.70 -5.26 -4.12
CA ASP A 84 -11.72 -5.08 -5.20
C ASP A 84 -10.38 -4.62 -4.61
N PHE A 85 -9.25 -5.07 -5.19
CA PHE A 85 -7.92 -4.54 -4.85
C PHE A 85 -7.80 -3.06 -5.23
N GLU A 86 -8.45 -2.66 -6.32
CA GLU A 86 -8.43 -1.29 -6.77
C GLU A 86 -9.20 -0.39 -5.81
N THR A 87 -8.49 0.54 -5.16
CA THR A 87 -9.01 1.38 -4.08
C THR A 87 -10.18 2.27 -4.52
N ASP A 88 -10.17 2.79 -5.76
CA ASP A 88 -11.25 3.61 -6.30
C ASP A 88 -12.56 2.83 -6.47
N SER A 89 -12.48 1.57 -6.94
CA SER A 89 -13.64 0.68 -7.05
C SER A 89 -14.27 0.42 -5.69
N ARG A 90 -13.45 0.14 -4.65
CA ARG A 90 -13.95 -0.01 -3.28
C ARG A 90 -14.59 1.26 -2.72
N ARG A 91 -13.97 2.42 -2.97
CA ARG A 91 -14.54 3.71 -2.56
C ARG A 91 -15.94 3.93 -3.14
N GLU A 92 -16.15 3.63 -4.43
CA GLU A 92 -17.45 3.73 -5.09
C GLU A 92 -18.48 2.79 -4.48
N ASP A 93 -18.10 1.56 -4.18
CA ASP A 93 -18.97 0.58 -3.53
C ASP A 93 -19.37 1.00 -2.11
N TYR A 94 -18.43 1.51 -1.31
CA TYR A 94 -18.69 2.02 0.03
C TYR A 94 -19.61 3.25 0.00
N GLN A 95 -19.33 4.19 -0.92
CA GLN A 95 -20.19 5.34 -1.13
C GLN A 95 -21.63 4.93 -1.48
N ALA A 96 -21.79 3.96 -2.38
CA ALA A 96 -23.12 3.46 -2.76
C ALA A 96 -23.85 2.75 -1.61
N ALA A 97 -23.13 2.03 -0.75
CA ALA A 97 -23.68 1.40 0.44
C ALA A 97 -24.20 2.43 1.45
N LEU A 98 -23.37 3.42 1.76
CA LEU A 98 -23.66 4.48 2.74
C LEU A 98 -24.74 5.43 2.24
N ASP A 99 -24.74 5.83 0.98
CA ASP A 99 -25.78 6.67 0.37
C ASP A 99 -27.16 5.98 0.38
N ALA A 100 -27.16 4.66 0.26
CA ALA A 100 -28.39 3.86 0.35
C ALA A 100 -28.84 3.57 1.79
N ASN A 101 -28.08 4.02 2.80
CA ASN A 101 -28.27 3.70 4.22
C ASN A 101 -28.39 2.19 4.47
N ARG A 102 -27.56 1.38 3.78
CA ARG A 102 -27.48 -0.04 4.05
C ARG A 102 -26.83 -0.27 5.41
N GLY A 103 -27.29 -1.27 6.16
CA GLY A 103 -26.73 -1.64 7.45
C GLY A 103 -25.56 -2.61 7.35
N ASP A 104 -25.26 -3.07 6.16
CA ASP A 104 -24.19 -4.01 5.81
C ASP A 104 -23.30 -3.43 4.70
N PRO A 105 -21.96 -3.64 4.77
CA PRO A 105 -21.20 -4.23 5.89
C PRO A 105 -21.20 -3.38 7.16
N ASP A 106 -20.83 -3.99 8.32
CA ASP A 106 -20.74 -3.30 9.61
C ASP A 106 -19.48 -2.44 9.73
N ILE A 107 -18.36 -2.93 9.20
CA ILE A 107 -17.04 -2.29 9.24
C ILE A 107 -16.49 -2.18 7.82
N PHE A 108 -15.88 -1.02 7.52
CA PHE A 108 -15.19 -0.79 6.25
C PHE A 108 -13.69 -0.61 6.48
N MET A 109 -12.87 -1.26 5.68
CA MET A 109 -11.46 -0.94 5.54
C MET A 109 -11.31 0.19 4.52
N MET A 110 -11.12 1.43 4.99
CA MET A 110 -11.05 2.65 4.18
C MET A 110 -9.61 3.11 3.97
N ASP A 111 -9.24 3.42 2.74
CA ASP A 111 -7.95 4.02 2.42
C ASP A 111 -7.79 5.41 3.04
N SER A 112 -6.62 5.69 3.59
CA SER A 112 -6.27 6.94 4.27
C SER A 112 -6.43 8.20 3.38
N GLY A 113 -6.32 8.04 2.06
CA GLY A 113 -6.43 9.13 1.10
C GLY A 113 -7.86 9.63 0.85
N TRP A 114 -8.87 8.83 1.17
CA TRP A 114 -10.26 9.22 0.95
C TRP A 114 -11.19 8.99 2.16
N THR A 115 -10.64 8.67 3.33
CA THR A 115 -11.44 8.59 4.58
C THR A 115 -12.00 9.95 5.00
N ILE A 116 -11.22 11.03 4.90
CA ILE A 116 -11.63 12.40 5.26
C ILE A 116 -12.93 12.84 4.57
N PRO A 117 -13.15 12.67 3.25
CA PRO A 117 -14.43 12.98 2.62
C PRO A 117 -15.65 12.28 3.24
N PHE A 118 -15.51 11.04 3.71
CA PHE A 118 -16.60 10.32 4.40
C PHE A 118 -16.85 10.87 5.80
N ILE A 119 -15.79 11.26 6.52
CA ILE A 119 -15.86 11.92 7.82
C ILE A 119 -16.60 13.25 7.71
N LEU A 120 -16.19 14.13 6.78
CA LEU A 120 -16.80 15.45 6.56
C LEU A 120 -18.26 15.39 6.12
N ARG A 121 -18.70 14.29 5.52
CA ARG A 121 -20.09 14.04 5.14
C ARG A 121 -20.91 13.34 6.23
N GLU A 122 -20.31 13.08 7.39
CA GLU A 122 -20.92 12.34 8.50
C GLU A 122 -21.42 10.93 8.05
N GLN A 123 -20.69 10.28 7.14
CA GLN A 123 -21.07 8.98 6.56
C GLN A 123 -20.53 7.77 7.35
N VAL A 124 -19.55 8.00 8.22
CA VAL A 124 -18.97 7.00 9.14
C VAL A 124 -19.22 7.38 10.58
N LEU A 125 -19.21 6.40 11.47
CA LEU A 125 -19.53 6.59 12.90
C LEU A 125 -18.40 7.40 13.58
N ASN A 126 -18.78 8.34 14.46
CA ASN A 126 -17.83 9.01 15.35
C ASN A 126 -17.36 8.01 16.42
N LEU A 127 -16.11 7.56 16.31
CA LEU A 127 -15.51 6.57 17.19
C LEU A 127 -15.01 7.16 18.51
N GLU A 128 -14.73 8.46 18.56
CA GLU A 128 -14.38 9.18 19.80
C GLU A 128 -15.45 9.01 20.88
N GLU A 129 -16.73 8.88 20.48
CA GLU A 129 -17.86 8.71 21.39
C GLU A 129 -18.14 7.25 21.76
N GLN A 130 -17.51 6.28 21.08
CA GLN A 130 -17.87 4.85 21.16
C GLN A 130 -16.77 4.00 21.79
N LEU A 131 -15.50 4.29 21.47
CA LEU A 131 -14.37 3.51 21.96
C LEU A 131 -14.11 3.77 23.45
N SER A 132 -13.50 2.81 24.12
CA SER A 132 -13.10 2.93 25.51
C SER A 132 -11.97 3.98 25.69
N ASP A 133 -11.92 4.62 26.85
CA ASP A 133 -10.89 5.60 27.20
C ASP A 133 -9.47 5.02 27.08
N ASP A 134 -9.28 3.73 27.32
CA ASP A 134 -7.98 3.06 27.23
C ASP A 134 -7.54 2.91 25.75
N VAL A 135 -8.45 2.55 24.85
CA VAL A 135 -8.20 2.45 23.40
C VAL A 135 -7.93 3.81 22.79
N LEU A 136 -8.74 4.83 23.11
CA LEU A 136 -8.52 6.20 22.65
C LEU A 136 -7.16 6.74 23.10
N SER A 137 -6.79 6.52 24.37
CA SER A 137 -5.48 6.93 24.89
C SER A 137 -4.33 6.22 24.19
N ARG A 138 -4.48 4.95 23.83
CA ARG A 138 -3.49 4.19 23.08
C ARG A 138 -3.31 4.77 21.67
N ILE A 139 -4.41 5.01 20.96
CA ILE A 139 -4.38 5.58 19.60
C ILE A 139 -3.70 6.97 19.62
N GLU A 140 -4.05 7.82 20.57
CA GLU A 140 -3.49 9.18 20.69
C GLU A 140 -1.98 9.18 20.98
N ASN A 141 -1.46 8.22 21.76
CA ASN A 141 -0.11 8.31 22.30
C ASN A 141 0.91 7.32 21.69
N GLU A 142 0.45 6.25 21.03
CA GLU A 142 1.33 5.16 20.56
C GLU A 142 1.29 4.97 19.04
N TYR A 143 0.19 5.39 18.37
CA TYR A 143 0.04 5.24 16.93
C TYR A 143 0.82 6.29 16.15
N LEU A 144 1.17 5.97 14.92
CA LEU A 144 1.76 6.93 13.98
C LEU A 144 0.83 8.13 13.79
N GLU A 145 1.29 9.33 14.15
CA GLU A 145 0.53 10.58 14.09
C GLU A 145 -0.10 10.79 12.69
N ALA A 146 0.67 10.58 11.61
CA ALA A 146 0.20 10.75 10.25
C ALA A 146 -0.96 9.81 9.88
N SER A 147 -1.03 8.61 10.46
CA SER A 147 -2.15 7.68 10.27
C SER A 147 -3.38 8.11 11.06
N VAL A 148 -3.17 8.63 12.28
CA VAL A 148 -4.27 9.17 13.11
C VAL A 148 -4.88 10.42 12.47
N ASP A 149 -4.06 11.33 11.93
CA ASP A 149 -4.51 12.56 11.28
C ASP A 149 -5.47 12.28 10.12
N THR A 150 -5.23 11.20 9.34
CA THR A 150 -6.08 10.81 8.20
C THR A 150 -7.37 10.09 8.61
N ALA A 151 -7.49 9.69 9.87
CA ALA A 151 -8.67 9.06 10.48
C ALA A 151 -9.50 10.01 11.35
N THR A 152 -9.07 11.29 11.44
CA THR A 152 -9.58 12.29 12.38
C THR A 152 -10.27 13.43 11.63
N HIS A 153 -11.35 13.97 12.21
CA HIS A 153 -12.05 15.12 11.64
C HIS A 153 -11.16 16.38 11.71
N PRO A 154 -10.82 17.00 10.58
CA PRO A 154 -9.77 18.04 10.53
C PRO A 154 -10.11 19.33 11.32
N GLU A 155 -11.39 19.61 11.57
CA GLU A 155 -11.80 20.80 12.32
C GLU A 155 -12.06 20.54 13.81
N THR A 156 -12.60 19.35 14.17
CA THR A 156 -12.99 19.05 15.56
C THR A 156 -11.92 18.26 16.30
N GLY A 157 -11.06 17.54 15.60
CA GLY A 157 -10.06 16.64 16.16
C GLY A 157 -10.65 15.32 16.69
N GLU A 158 -11.92 15.02 16.40
CA GLU A 158 -12.58 13.79 16.82
C GLU A 158 -12.21 12.62 15.91
N LEU A 159 -12.01 11.45 16.49
CA LEU A 159 -11.62 10.23 15.79
C LEU A 159 -12.83 9.53 15.14
N PHE A 160 -12.72 9.17 13.87
CA PHE A 160 -13.77 8.48 13.10
C PHE A 160 -13.31 7.14 12.50
N GLY A 161 -12.02 6.88 12.48
CA GLY A 161 -11.45 5.61 12.05
C GLY A 161 -10.32 5.18 12.99
N VAL A 162 -10.16 3.88 13.19
CA VAL A 162 -8.97 3.36 13.86
C VAL A 162 -7.94 3.06 12.78
N PRO A 163 -6.73 3.66 12.78
CA PRO A 163 -5.68 3.27 11.85
C PRO A 163 -5.42 1.76 11.97
N PHE A 164 -5.60 1.04 10.87
CA PHE A 164 -5.47 -0.40 10.83
C PHE A 164 -4.02 -0.79 10.53
N PHE A 165 -3.48 -0.25 9.47
CA PHE A 165 -2.06 -0.33 9.14
C PHE A 165 -1.63 0.85 8.27
N PRO A 166 -0.45 1.45 8.50
CA PRO A 166 0.24 2.25 7.53
C PRO A 166 0.80 1.33 6.45
N ASP A 167 0.94 1.85 5.24
CA ASP A 167 1.53 1.10 4.16
C ASP A 167 2.55 1.97 3.42
N TYR A 168 3.75 1.46 3.20
CA TYR A 168 4.80 2.16 2.48
C TYR A 168 5.69 1.16 1.72
N PRO A 169 5.98 1.44 0.44
CA PRO A 169 6.65 0.48 -0.43
C PRO A 169 8.14 0.38 -0.16
N VAL A 170 8.72 -0.72 -0.63
CA VAL A 170 10.16 -0.89 -0.72
C VAL A 170 10.54 -1.37 -2.12
N MET A 171 11.80 -1.20 -2.49
CA MET A 171 12.36 -1.86 -3.66
C MET A 171 12.73 -3.30 -3.29
N GLN A 172 12.22 -4.25 -4.07
CA GLN A 172 12.55 -5.67 -3.99
C GLN A 172 13.47 -6.03 -5.15
N TYR A 173 14.37 -6.99 -4.96
CA TYR A 173 15.26 -7.43 -6.02
C TYR A 173 15.66 -8.90 -5.88
N ARG A 174 16.06 -9.50 -6.99
CA ARG A 174 16.64 -10.84 -7.06
C ARG A 174 18.10 -10.77 -6.63
N LYS A 175 18.34 -11.06 -5.34
CA LYS A 175 19.67 -11.01 -4.71
C LYS A 175 20.66 -11.92 -5.42
N ASP A 176 20.24 -13.13 -5.77
CA ASP A 176 21.06 -14.09 -6.52
C ASP A 176 21.56 -13.52 -7.87
N LEU A 177 20.69 -12.87 -8.65
CA LEU A 177 21.06 -12.30 -9.95
C LEU A 177 22.00 -11.10 -9.81
N VAL A 178 21.77 -10.27 -8.83
CA VAL A 178 22.60 -9.10 -8.52
C VAL A 178 24.00 -9.54 -8.08
N GLU A 179 24.10 -10.56 -7.22
CA GLU A 179 25.40 -11.13 -6.79
C GLU A 179 26.15 -11.83 -7.93
N GLU A 180 25.44 -12.56 -8.81
CA GLU A 180 26.04 -13.18 -10.00
C GLU A 180 26.61 -12.12 -10.97
N ALA A 181 26.00 -10.95 -11.06
CA ALA A 181 26.51 -9.82 -11.83
C ALA A 181 27.72 -9.13 -11.17
N GLY A 182 28.01 -9.44 -9.90
CA GLY A 182 29.23 -9.02 -9.21
C GLY A 182 29.04 -7.89 -8.20
N TYR A 183 27.83 -7.53 -7.88
CA TYR A 183 27.51 -6.59 -6.80
C TYR A 183 27.51 -7.29 -5.44
N ASP A 184 27.65 -6.53 -4.35
CA ASP A 184 27.69 -7.05 -2.96
C ASP A 184 26.66 -6.32 -2.07
N PRO A 185 25.35 -6.67 -2.19
CA PRO A 185 24.31 -5.96 -1.47
C PRO A 185 24.51 -5.94 0.06
N GLU A 186 25.05 -7.01 0.63
CA GLU A 186 25.32 -7.08 2.06
C GLU A 186 26.53 -6.23 2.46
N GLY A 187 27.61 -6.30 1.67
CA GLY A 187 28.83 -5.51 1.93
C GLY A 187 28.65 -4.02 1.72
N GLU A 188 27.71 -3.62 0.89
CA GLU A 188 27.37 -2.22 0.59
C GLU A 188 26.15 -1.72 1.39
N ASN A 189 25.57 -2.55 2.27
CA ASN A 189 24.43 -2.25 3.15
C ASN A 189 23.18 -1.76 2.39
N TRP A 190 22.82 -2.38 1.28
CA TRP A 190 21.68 -1.96 0.46
C TRP A 190 20.35 -1.95 1.25
N ALA A 191 20.22 -2.80 2.27
CA ALA A 191 19.03 -2.81 3.11
C ALA A 191 18.75 -1.48 3.83
N THR A 192 19.79 -0.66 4.08
CA THR A 192 19.67 0.57 4.90
C THR A 192 20.26 1.82 4.28
N GLU A 193 21.09 1.68 3.23
CA GLU A 193 21.77 2.81 2.56
C GLU A 193 21.13 3.05 1.20
N PRO A 194 20.30 4.08 1.03
CA PRO A 194 19.64 4.36 -0.25
C PRO A 194 20.63 4.87 -1.30
N MET A 195 20.44 4.45 -2.55
CA MET A 195 21.20 4.91 -3.71
C MET A 195 20.54 6.12 -4.38
N SER A 196 21.28 6.88 -5.19
CA SER A 196 20.63 7.79 -6.14
C SER A 196 19.91 7.01 -7.25
N TRP A 197 18.89 7.61 -7.88
CA TRP A 197 18.25 7.02 -9.06
C TRP A 197 19.23 6.76 -10.19
N GLU A 198 20.26 7.62 -10.35
CA GLU A 198 21.30 7.47 -11.37
C GLU A 198 22.14 6.21 -11.12
N GLU A 199 22.70 6.06 -9.91
CA GLU A 199 23.49 4.89 -9.52
C GLU A 199 22.68 3.60 -9.59
N TRP A 200 21.44 3.65 -9.11
CA TRP A 200 20.53 2.50 -9.11
C TRP A 200 20.18 2.08 -10.54
N ALA A 201 19.79 3.03 -11.41
CA ALA A 201 19.40 2.70 -12.78
C ALA A 201 20.55 2.16 -13.62
N GLU A 202 21.78 2.72 -13.45
CA GLU A 202 23.00 2.18 -14.09
C GLU A 202 23.24 0.73 -13.63
N MET A 203 23.11 0.45 -12.33
CA MET A 203 23.25 -0.89 -11.77
C MET A 203 22.19 -1.85 -12.32
N VAL A 204 20.92 -1.43 -12.38
CA VAL A 204 19.83 -2.25 -12.95
C VAL A 204 20.13 -2.61 -14.40
N ALA A 205 20.54 -1.63 -15.22
CA ALA A 205 20.91 -1.86 -16.61
C ALA A 205 22.08 -2.85 -16.74
N ASP A 206 23.13 -2.70 -15.93
CA ASP A 206 24.28 -3.59 -15.92
C ASP A 206 23.88 -5.03 -15.54
N VAL A 207 23.05 -5.22 -14.52
CA VAL A 207 22.57 -6.54 -14.08
C VAL A 207 21.67 -7.16 -15.16
N TRP A 208 20.77 -6.38 -15.74
CA TRP A 208 19.87 -6.83 -16.79
C TRP A 208 20.65 -7.27 -18.04
N ASP A 209 21.60 -6.45 -18.52
CA ASP A 209 22.48 -6.79 -19.65
C ASP A 209 23.35 -8.03 -19.37
N TYR A 210 23.89 -8.17 -18.14
CA TYR A 210 24.69 -9.33 -17.74
C TYR A 210 23.91 -10.64 -17.87
N HIS A 211 22.62 -10.63 -17.54
CA HIS A 211 21.75 -11.78 -17.63
C HIS A 211 21.05 -11.96 -18.99
N GLY A 212 21.41 -11.19 -19.99
CA GLY A 212 20.91 -11.34 -21.37
C GLY A 212 19.82 -10.36 -21.78
N GLY A 213 19.49 -9.38 -20.94
CA GLY A 213 18.55 -8.33 -21.24
C GLY A 213 17.13 -8.86 -21.48
N GLU A 214 16.37 -8.18 -22.34
CA GLU A 214 14.98 -8.50 -22.68
C GLU A 214 14.78 -9.91 -23.26
N ASP A 215 15.82 -10.53 -23.83
CA ASP A 215 15.74 -11.90 -24.35
C ASP A 215 15.53 -12.96 -23.25
N GLU A 216 15.98 -12.72 -22.02
CA GLU A 216 15.91 -13.65 -20.89
C GLU A 216 15.00 -13.13 -19.76
N TYR A 217 15.04 -11.83 -19.47
CA TYR A 217 14.20 -11.15 -18.49
C TYR A 217 13.44 -10.01 -19.17
N THR A 218 12.12 -10.09 -19.19
CA THR A 218 11.28 -9.09 -19.87
C THR A 218 11.50 -7.67 -19.29
N TYR A 219 11.80 -7.59 -17.98
CA TYR A 219 11.95 -6.32 -17.27
C TYR A 219 13.21 -6.33 -16.39
N GLY A 220 14.02 -5.29 -16.49
CA GLY A 220 14.99 -4.98 -15.44
C GLY A 220 14.29 -4.46 -14.18
N PHE A 221 13.19 -3.69 -14.37
CA PHE A 221 12.42 -3.08 -13.29
C PHE A 221 10.91 -3.11 -13.57
N THR A 222 10.10 -3.36 -12.54
CA THR A 222 8.63 -3.24 -12.58
C THR A 222 8.10 -2.37 -11.45
N THR A 223 7.07 -1.58 -11.75
CA THR A 223 6.36 -0.70 -10.82
C THR A 223 4.97 -0.39 -11.36
N GLN A 224 4.12 0.24 -10.54
CA GLN A 224 2.81 0.72 -10.94
C GLN A 224 2.94 2.04 -11.72
N ALA A 225 2.32 2.11 -12.90
CA ALA A 225 2.30 3.32 -13.72
C ALA A 225 1.00 3.49 -14.54
N ALA A 226 -0.04 2.69 -14.27
CA ALA A 226 -1.37 2.87 -14.87
C ALA A 226 -2.03 4.19 -14.41
N ALA A 227 -3.03 4.64 -15.19
CA ALA A 227 -3.79 5.85 -14.85
C ALA A 227 -4.84 5.55 -13.77
N TYR A 228 -4.45 5.51 -12.50
CA TYR A 228 -5.30 5.26 -11.34
C TYR A 228 -4.73 5.94 -10.09
N GLU A 229 -5.44 5.89 -8.95
CA GLU A 229 -5.04 6.56 -7.71
C GLU A 229 -3.60 6.21 -7.28
N GLY A 230 -3.18 4.93 -7.42
CA GLY A 230 -1.84 4.47 -7.05
C GLY A 230 -0.69 5.21 -7.77
N LEU A 231 -0.93 5.75 -8.98
CA LEU A 231 0.05 6.61 -9.64
C LEU A 231 0.16 7.96 -8.94
N ALA A 232 -0.97 8.61 -8.64
CA ALA A 232 -0.99 9.95 -8.06
C ALA A 232 -0.54 9.98 -6.60
N CYS A 233 -1.08 9.07 -5.78
CA CYS A 233 -0.77 9.02 -4.35
C CYS A 233 0.65 8.58 -4.07
N CYS A 234 1.17 7.69 -4.91
CA CYS A 234 2.21 6.77 -4.51
C CYS A 234 3.41 6.84 -5.45
N THR A 235 3.46 6.10 -6.55
CA THR A 235 4.67 6.01 -7.37
C THR A 235 5.17 7.35 -7.92
N PHE A 236 4.27 8.24 -8.34
CA PHE A 236 4.66 9.58 -8.78
C PHE A 236 5.01 10.49 -7.59
N ASN A 237 4.22 10.44 -6.51
CA ASN A 237 4.45 11.27 -5.32
C ASN A 237 5.83 11.00 -4.69
N GLU A 238 6.15 9.73 -4.42
CA GLU A 238 7.44 9.35 -3.81
C GLU A 238 8.62 9.68 -4.72
N THR A 239 8.50 9.39 -6.02
CA THR A 239 9.56 9.68 -6.98
C THR A 239 9.78 11.19 -7.13
N MET A 240 8.71 11.97 -7.33
CA MET A 240 8.73 13.43 -7.40
C MET A 240 9.34 14.04 -6.13
N SER A 241 8.89 13.60 -4.97
CA SER A 241 9.38 14.07 -3.68
C SER A 241 10.86 13.76 -3.46
N SER A 242 11.35 12.62 -3.98
CA SER A 242 12.76 12.25 -3.94
C SER A 242 13.66 13.16 -4.80
N PHE A 243 13.11 13.77 -5.85
CA PHE A 243 13.74 14.84 -6.63
C PHE A 243 13.60 16.23 -5.97
N GLY A 244 12.89 16.32 -4.86
CA GLY A 244 12.61 17.59 -4.17
C GLY A 244 11.44 18.37 -4.76
N GLY A 245 10.66 17.77 -5.65
CA GLY A 245 9.43 18.33 -6.20
C GLY A 245 8.24 18.16 -5.26
N ALA A 246 7.19 18.94 -5.48
CA ALA A 246 5.95 18.90 -4.68
C ALA A 246 4.73 19.31 -5.50
N PHE A 247 3.55 18.80 -5.11
CA PHE A 247 2.28 19.28 -5.68
C PHE A 247 1.99 20.72 -5.27
N PHE A 248 2.22 21.06 -4.00
CA PHE A 248 1.76 22.32 -3.37
C PHE A 248 2.86 23.02 -2.56
N GLY A 249 4.13 22.96 -2.98
CA GLY A 249 5.20 23.74 -2.39
C GLY A 249 5.75 23.23 -1.06
N GLY A 250 5.60 21.93 -0.77
CA GLY A 250 6.20 21.28 0.39
C GLY A 250 5.19 20.58 1.30
N ARG A 251 5.73 19.85 2.30
CA ARG A 251 4.94 18.99 3.19
C ARG A 251 3.92 19.75 4.03
N GLU A 252 4.21 21.00 4.41
CA GLU A 252 3.35 21.85 5.22
C GLU A 252 2.00 22.21 4.55
N ASN A 253 1.91 22.02 3.22
CA ASN A 253 0.71 22.34 2.45
C ASN A 253 -0.13 21.10 2.09
N LEU A 254 0.21 19.90 2.59
CA LEU A 254 -0.49 18.66 2.22
C LEU A 254 -1.87 18.52 2.88
N PHE A 255 -2.06 19.14 4.06
CA PHE A 255 -3.26 18.99 4.88
C PHE A 255 -4.21 20.19 4.82
N GLU A 256 -3.86 21.23 4.10
CA GLU A 256 -4.65 22.44 3.94
C GLU A 256 -4.97 22.69 2.47
N ARG A 257 -6.02 23.43 2.17
CA ARG A 257 -6.35 23.87 0.82
C ARG A 257 -6.59 25.39 0.76
N GLY A 258 -6.66 25.93 -0.44
CA GLY A 258 -6.97 27.33 -0.70
C GLY A 258 -5.76 28.13 -1.14
N ASP A 259 -5.13 28.89 -0.27
CA ASP A 259 -4.03 29.82 -0.64
C ASP A 259 -2.65 29.14 -0.82
N ARG A 260 -2.58 27.80 -0.93
CA ARG A 260 -1.34 27.08 -1.16
C ARG A 260 -0.85 27.21 -2.62
N PRO A 261 0.48 27.26 -2.86
CA PRO A 261 0.99 27.30 -4.24
C PRO A 261 0.80 25.95 -4.94
N VAL A 262 0.59 25.98 -6.26
CA VAL A 262 0.71 24.79 -7.12
C VAL A 262 2.08 24.83 -7.78
N THR A 263 2.90 23.76 -7.60
CA THR A 263 4.32 23.75 -7.95
C THR A 263 4.71 22.65 -8.92
N VAL A 264 3.73 22.02 -9.56
CA VAL A 264 3.92 20.86 -10.45
C VAL A 264 4.71 21.18 -11.73
N THR A 265 4.83 22.46 -12.12
CA THR A 265 5.63 22.88 -13.28
C THR A 265 7.10 23.15 -12.95
N GLU A 266 7.53 22.93 -11.72
CA GLU A 266 8.93 23.11 -11.33
C GLU A 266 9.82 22.01 -11.89
N GLU A 267 11.09 22.34 -12.14
CA GLU A 267 12.07 21.43 -12.76
C GLU A 267 12.16 20.05 -12.09
N PRO A 268 12.17 19.90 -10.73
CA PRO A 268 12.23 18.59 -10.10
C PRO A 268 11.07 17.67 -10.48
N VAL A 269 9.88 18.22 -10.72
CA VAL A 269 8.69 17.47 -11.14
C VAL A 269 8.83 17.00 -12.60
N ILE A 270 9.31 17.89 -13.47
CA ILE A 270 9.57 17.60 -14.88
C ILE A 270 10.63 16.51 -15.03
N GLU A 271 11.73 16.61 -14.28
CA GLU A 271 12.84 15.63 -14.31
C GLU A 271 12.39 14.24 -13.87
N THR A 272 11.45 14.14 -12.90
CA THR A 272 10.85 12.87 -12.50
C THR A 272 10.14 12.18 -13.68
N ILE A 273 9.36 12.92 -14.45
CA ILE A 273 8.63 12.36 -15.60
C ILE A 273 9.64 11.95 -16.69
N ARG A 274 10.64 12.77 -16.95
CA ARG A 274 11.69 12.48 -17.92
C ARG A 274 12.50 11.23 -17.57
N MET A 275 12.80 11.02 -16.27
CA MET A 275 13.45 9.80 -15.80
C MET A 275 12.60 8.56 -16.09
N MET A 276 11.32 8.57 -15.75
CA MET A 276 10.43 7.44 -16.02
C MET A 276 10.27 7.16 -17.52
N ARG A 277 10.26 8.20 -18.36
CA ARG A 277 10.30 8.05 -19.82
C ARG A 277 11.62 7.43 -20.29
N ALA A 278 12.75 7.80 -19.69
CA ALA A 278 14.02 7.17 -19.99
C ALA A 278 14.03 5.68 -19.63
N PHE A 279 13.46 5.30 -18.49
CA PHE A 279 13.34 3.91 -18.08
C PHE A 279 12.54 3.06 -19.09
N MET A 280 11.48 3.61 -19.68
CA MET A 280 10.61 2.91 -20.63
C MET A 280 11.09 2.95 -22.08
N TYR A 281 11.60 4.09 -22.53
CA TYR A 281 11.84 4.34 -23.96
C TYR A 281 13.33 4.59 -24.31
N GLY A 282 14.16 4.91 -23.34
CA GLY A 282 15.58 5.22 -23.58
C GLY A 282 15.79 6.31 -24.62
N ASP A 283 16.80 6.10 -25.50
CA ASP A 283 17.17 7.02 -26.58
C ASP A 283 16.12 7.18 -27.70
N GLU A 284 15.05 6.38 -27.70
CA GLU A 284 13.97 6.49 -28.68
C GLU A 284 13.01 7.66 -28.40
N ASP A 285 13.07 8.22 -27.19
CA ASP A 285 12.26 9.36 -26.77
C ASP A 285 13.11 10.64 -26.60
N GLU A 286 12.83 11.67 -27.41
CA GLU A 286 13.55 12.95 -27.36
C GLU A 286 13.32 13.73 -26.05
N GLU A 287 12.24 13.42 -25.30
CA GLU A 287 11.88 14.04 -24.01
C GLU A 287 12.37 13.22 -22.81
N ALA A 288 12.98 12.05 -23.03
CA ALA A 288 13.57 11.26 -21.96
C ALA A 288 14.79 11.96 -21.33
N HIS A 289 15.01 11.70 -20.04
CA HIS A 289 16.19 12.23 -19.35
C HIS A 289 17.46 11.58 -19.90
N PRO A 290 18.45 12.35 -20.38
CA PRO A 290 19.61 11.80 -21.12
C PRO A 290 20.59 11.02 -20.24
N ASP A 291 20.54 11.18 -18.92
CA ASP A 291 21.48 10.55 -17.98
C ASP A 291 20.97 9.21 -17.43
N PHE A 292 19.75 8.77 -17.81
CA PHE A 292 19.18 7.50 -17.37
C PHE A 292 19.08 6.47 -18.50
N PRO A 293 19.47 5.21 -18.25
CA PRO A 293 19.34 4.14 -19.24
C PRO A 293 17.89 3.62 -19.32
N GLN A 294 17.57 2.96 -20.43
CA GLN A 294 16.36 2.13 -20.49
C GLN A 294 16.58 0.87 -19.63
N ILE A 295 15.62 0.58 -18.74
CA ILE A 295 15.67 -0.57 -17.82
C ILE A 295 14.38 -1.36 -17.79
N THR A 296 13.39 -0.97 -18.58
CA THR A 296 12.08 -1.64 -18.67
C THR A 296 11.44 -1.34 -20.03
N ASN A 297 10.18 -1.69 -20.21
CA ASN A 297 9.41 -1.35 -21.41
C ASN A 297 8.11 -0.60 -21.06
N ASP A 298 7.37 -0.16 -22.06
CA ASP A 298 6.19 0.68 -21.91
C ASP A 298 4.91 -0.06 -21.48
N ASP A 299 4.97 -1.37 -21.28
CA ASP A 299 3.85 -2.12 -20.70
C ASP A 299 3.49 -1.61 -19.29
N LEU A 300 4.47 -1.03 -18.55
CA LEU A 300 4.25 -0.48 -17.20
C LEU A 300 3.10 0.53 -17.12
N VAL A 301 2.80 1.26 -18.19
CA VAL A 301 1.69 2.23 -18.21
C VAL A 301 0.31 1.58 -18.06
N GLN A 302 0.25 0.25 -18.06
CA GLN A 302 -0.98 -0.52 -17.84
C GLN A 302 -1.00 -1.21 -16.48
N TYR A 303 0.07 -1.11 -15.68
CA TYR A 303 0.27 -1.91 -14.47
C TYR A 303 -0.24 -1.20 -13.22
N THR A 304 -1.13 -1.89 -12.52
CA THR A 304 -1.49 -1.66 -11.12
C THR A 304 -0.60 -2.53 -10.21
N GLU A 305 -0.95 -2.74 -8.95
CA GLU A 305 -0.16 -3.47 -7.97
C GLU A 305 0.16 -4.90 -8.40
N GLU A 306 -0.88 -5.67 -8.74
CA GLU A 306 -0.75 -7.08 -9.09
C GLU A 306 -0.11 -7.28 -10.47
N ASP A 307 -0.46 -6.45 -11.46
CA ASP A 307 0.15 -6.49 -12.79
C ASP A 307 1.65 -6.24 -12.74
N ALA A 308 2.10 -5.36 -11.83
CA ALA A 308 3.52 -5.07 -11.61
C ALA A 308 4.22 -6.19 -10.82
N ARG A 309 3.52 -6.82 -9.86
CA ARG A 309 4.06 -7.90 -9.02
C ARG A 309 4.23 -9.21 -9.78
N GLU A 310 3.24 -9.60 -10.57
CA GLU A 310 3.23 -10.91 -11.26
C GLU A 310 4.49 -11.18 -12.10
N PRO A 311 5.00 -10.27 -12.93
CA PRO A 311 6.26 -10.46 -13.66
C PRO A 311 7.43 -10.75 -12.74
N PHE A 312 7.57 -10.05 -11.62
CA PHE A 312 8.64 -10.26 -10.65
C PHE A 312 8.49 -11.62 -9.96
N THR A 313 7.33 -11.90 -9.38
CA THR A 313 7.05 -13.18 -8.70
C THR A 313 7.26 -14.40 -9.62
N ASN A 314 6.97 -14.25 -10.91
CA ASN A 314 7.18 -15.30 -11.91
C ASN A 314 8.63 -15.38 -12.45
N GLY A 315 9.55 -14.55 -11.96
CA GLY A 315 10.96 -14.56 -12.33
C GLY A 315 11.26 -13.88 -13.67
N ASN A 316 10.38 -13.01 -14.18
CA ASN A 316 10.56 -12.27 -15.42
C ASN A 316 11.04 -10.83 -15.23
N ALA A 317 11.22 -10.39 -13.99
CA ALA A 317 11.79 -9.10 -13.62
C ALA A 317 12.88 -9.26 -12.56
N ILE A 318 13.84 -8.34 -12.53
CA ILE A 318 15.00 -8.37 -11.61
C ILE A 318 14.76 -7.46 -10.40
N PHE A 319 14.20 -6.29 -10.62
CA PHE A 319 13.82 -5.32 -9.58
C PHE A 319 12.32 -5.04 -9.64
N HIS A 320 11.74 -4.76 -8.47
CA HIS A 320 10.31 -4.53 -8.32
C HIS A 320 10.03 -3.57 -7.16
N ARG A 321 9.26 -2.51 -7.43
CA ARG A 321 8.73 -1.63 -6.40
C ARG A 321 7.34 -2.08 -6.03
N ASN A 322 7.11 -2.44 -4.76
CA ASN A 322 5.76 -2.75 -4.28
C ASN A 322 5.67 -2.61 -2.74
N TRP A 323 4.45 -2.79 -2.25
CA TRP A 323 4.08 -2.77 -0.84
C TRP A 323 4.56 -4.02 -0.10
N PRO A 324 4.61 -4.02 1.24
CA PRO A 324 5.13 -5.13 2.04
C PRO A 324 4.42 -6.47 1.87
N TYR A 325 3.12 -6.50 1.50
CA TYR A 325 2.44 -7.76 1.18
C TYR A 325 3.18 -8.57 0.10
N SER A 326 3.72 -7.87 -0.89
CA SER A 326 4.51 -8.48 -1.96
C SER A 326 5.82 -9.08 -1.44
N VAL A 327 6.40 -8.52 -0.37
CA VAL A 327 7.60 -9.07 0.28
C VAL A 327 7.28 -10.40 0.95
N VAL A 328 6.11 -10.53 1.61
CA VAL A 328 5.65 -11.81 2.16
C VAL A 328 5.53 -12.86 1.07
N ILE A 329 4.82 -12.55 -0.02
CA ILE A 329 4.61 -13.47 -1.14
C ILE A 329 5.93 -13.89 -1.79
N ASN A 330 6.81 -12.93 -2.10
CA ASN A 330 8.07 -13.19 -2.81
C ASN A 330 9.14 -13.79 -1.89
N GLY A 331 9.04 -13.58 -0.58
CA GLY A 331 9.96 -14.10 0.43
C GLY A 331 9.67 -15.54 0.89
N GLU A 332 8.57 -16.15 0.43
CA GLU A 332 8.26 -17.54 0.71
C GLU A 332 9.34 -18.49 0.14
N GLU A 333 9.62 -19.59 0.85
CA GLU A 333 10.66 -20.59 0.49
C GLU A 333 10.48 -21.22 -0.90
N ASP A 334 9.27 -21.27 -1.41
CA ASP A 334 8.97 -21.81 -2.74
C ASP A 334 8.77 -20.71 -3.80
N ALA A 335 8.95 -19.44 -3.42
CA ALA A 335 9.17 -18.31 -4.32
C ALA A 335 10.68 -18.02 -4.41
N PHE A 336 11.17 -16.95 -3.83
CA PHE A 336 12.61 -16.61 -3.85
C PHE A 336 13.32 -16.91 -2.53
N GLY A 337 12.60 -17.03 -1.40
CA GLY A 337 13.20 -17.34 -0.11
C GLY A 337 14.29 -16.34 0.28
N GLU A 338 15.51 -16.84 0.55
CA GLU A 338 16.68 -16.02 0.90
C GLU A 338 17.30 -15.29 -0.32
N ASP A 339 16.88 -15.63 -1.55
CA ASP A 339 17.31 -14.94 -2.78
C ASP A 339 16.50 -13.65 -3.05
N LEU A 340 15.48 -13.36 -2.25
CA LEU A 340 14.83 -12.05 -2.23
C LEU A 340 15.70 -11.07 -1.42
N GLY A 341 15.96 -9.89 -1.99
CA GLY A 341 16.53 -8.74 -1.30
C GLY A 341 15.55 -7.57 -1.28
N THR A 342 15.67 -6.70 -0.28
CA THR A 342 14.97 -5.42 -0.23
C THR A 342 15.93 -4.27 0.01
N MET A 343 15.56 -3.08 -0.46
CA MET A 343 16.29 -1.84 -0.23
C MET A 343 15.33 -0.65 -0.19
N PRO A 344 15.72 0.48 0.46
CA PRO A 344 14.98 1.72 0.36
C PRO A 344 14.85 2.19 -1.09
N LEU A 345 13.80 2.95 -1.38
CA LEU A 345 13.64 3.54 -2.71
C LEU A 345 14.79 4.52 -3.00
N PRO A 346 15.27 4.58 -4.25
CA PRO A 346 16.30 5.52 -4.64
C PRO A 346 15.86 6.98 -4.54
N TYR A 347 16.81 7.93 -4.62
CA TYR A 347 16.54 9.36 -4.53
C TYR A 347 17.10 10.14 -5.71
N GLY A 348 16.42 11.24 -6.09
CA GLY A 348 16.86 12.13 -7.17
C GLY A 348 17.88 13.17 -6.71
N VAL A 349 17.68 13.76 -5.53
CA VAL A 349 18.60 14.73 -4.93
C VAL A 349 18.89 14.38 -3.47
N SER A 350 20.06 14.73 -2.98
CA SER A 350 20.42 14.44 -1.58
C SER A 350 19.51 15.17 -0.60
N PRO A 351 19.32 14.61 0.62
CA PRO A 351 18.60 15.33 1.68
C PRO A 351 19.23 16.71 1.92
N GLY A 352 18.40 17.76 1.93
CA GLY A 352 18.85 19.14 2.13
C GLY A 352 19.25 19.91 0.88
N ASP A 353 19.30 19.26 -0.29
CA ASP A 353 19.48 19.94 -1.58
C ASP A 353 18.14 20.34 -2.23
N SER A 354 17.03 19.85 -1.69
CA SER A 354 15.69 20.29 -2.07
C SER A 354 15.40 21.72 -1.58
N GLN A 355 14.61 22.47 -2.35
CA GLN A 355 14.12 23.80 -1.92
C GLN A 355 13.03 23.71 -0.84
N TYR A 356 12.39 22.56 -0.68
CA TYR A 356 11.33 22.31 0.30
C TYR A 356 11.86 21.43 1.43
N ASP A 357 11.60 21.84 2.67
CA ASP A 357 12.01 21.07 3.85
C ASP A 357 11.39 19.67 3.86
N GLY A 358 12.20 18.66 4.16
CA GLY A 358 11.76 17.27 4.27
C GLY A 358 11.55 16.55 2.94
N LEU A 359 11.86 17.19 1.79
CA LEU A 359 11.92 16.55 0.48
C LEU A 359 13.38 16.34 0.03
N GLY A 360 13.56 15.51 -0.99
CA GLY A 360 14.88 14.97 -1.35
C GLY A 360 15.28 13.82 -0.42
N GLY A 361 16.33 13.07 -0.78
CA GLY A 361 16.62 11.79 -0.15
C GLY A 361 15.61 10.71 -0.54
N THR A 362 15.75 9.53 0.02
CA THR A 362 14.75 8.47 -0.16
C THR A 362 13.40 8.94 0.36
N GLN A 363 12.33 8.68 -0.40
CA GLN A 363 10.96 8.99 -0.05
C GLN A 363 10.08 7.78 -0.36
N HIS A 364 9.23 7.42 0.56
CA HIS A 364 8.31 6.29 0.43
C HIS A 364 6.88 6.80 0.59
N ALA A 365 6.02 6.55 -0.38
CA ALA A 365 4.64 7.00 -0.26
C ALA A 365 3.98 6.41 0.99
N LEU A 366 3.38 7.27 1.81
CA LEU A 366 2.58 6.84 2.95
C LEU A 366 1.16 6.58 2.47
N GLY A 367 0.83 5.30 2.32
CA GLY A 367 -0.52 4.77 2.22
C GLY A 367 -1.04 4.38 3.59
N GLY A 368 -2.03 3.52 3.60
CA GLY A 368 -2.57 2.92 4.80
C GLY A 368 -4.08 2.89 4.82
N TRP A 369 -4.60 2.18 5.79
CA TRP A 369 -6.01 1.84 5.87
C TRP A 369 -6.55 2.05 7.28
N HIS A 370 -7.83 2.38 7.35
CA HIS A 370 -8.55 2.60 8.59
C HIS A 370 -9.73 1.65 8.71
N LEU A 371 -9.98 1.16 9.91
CA LEU A 371 -11.25 0.52 10.25
C LEU A 371 -12.25 1.62 10.62
N THR A 372 -13.30 1.76 9.82
CA THR A 372 -14.41 2.68 10.07
C THR A 372 -15.70 1.91 10.24
N VAL A 373 -16.60 2.40 11.06
CA VAL A 373 -17.85 1.71 11.39
C VAL A 373 -19.02 2.36 10.66
N ASN A 374 -19.89 1.52 10.08
CA ASN A 374 -21.10 1.93 9.41
C ASN A 374 -22.13 2.44 10.43
N PRO A 375 -22.54 3.72 10.40
CA PRO A 375 -23.53 4.24 11.35
C PRO A 375 -24.92 3.61 11.20
N ASN A 376 -25.18 2.90 10.09
CA ASN A 376 -26.43 2.22 9.83
C ASN A 376 -26.42 0.73 10.26
N SER A 377 -25.29 0.21 10.76
CA SER A 377 -25.20 -1.17 11.27
C SER A 377 -26.27 -1.44 12.33
N GLN A 378 -26.80 -2.65 12.32
CA GLN A 378 -27.74 -3.11 13.36
C GLN A 378 -27.01 -3.73 14.56
N ASN A 379 -25.67 -3.89 14.46
CA ASN A 379 -24.81 -4.60 15.42
C ASN A 379 -23.71 -3.68 15.96
N LEU A 380 -23.99 -2.37 16.15
CA LEU A 380 -22.98 -1.36 16.49
C LEU A 380 -22.12 -1.74 17.69
N ASP A 381 -22.72 -2.24 18.78
CA ASP A 381 -21.97 -2.61 19.99
C ASP A 381 -20.95 -3.74 19.68
N ALA A 382 -21.33 -4.74 18.89
CA ALA A 382 -20.44 -5.83 18.49
C ALA A 382 -19.38 -5.38 17.48
N ALA A 383 -19.73 -4.49 16.54
CA ALA A 383 -18.77 -3.92 15.60
C ALA A 383 -17.67 -3.10 16.32
N ILE A 384 -18.04 -2.34 17.37
CA ILE A 384 -17.09 -1.62 18.21
C ILE A 384 -16.18 -2.61 18.97
N GLU A 385 -16.72 -3.70 19.51
CA GLU A 385 -15.92 -4.73 20.21
C GLU A 385 -14.88 -5.36 19.26
N VAL A 386 -15.25 -5.64 18.00
CA VAL A 386 -14.32 -6.11 16.96
C VAL A 386 -13.23 -5.07 16.69
N VAL A 387 -13.59 -3.79 16.49
CA VAL A 387 -12.61 -2.72 16.23
C VAL A 387 -11.67 -2.52 17.42
N GLU A 388 -12.16 -2.61 18.66
CA GLU A 388 -11.31 -2.55 19.85
C GLU A 388 -10.36 -3.75 19.95
N ALA A 389 -10.78 -4.95 19.55
CA ALA A 389 -9.91 -6.13 19.55
C ALA A 389 -8.77 -6.03 18.51
N PHE A 390 -8.99 -5.36 17.38
CA PHE A 390 -7.94 -5.09 16.40
C PHE A 390 -6.81 -4.18 16.91
N VAL A 391 -7.02 -3.50 18.04
CA VAL A 391 -6.00 -2.64 18.68
C VAL A 391 -4.99 -3.45 19.51
N ASP A 392 -5.16 -4.75 19.67
CA ASP A 392 -4.25 -5.63 20.41
C ASP A 392 -2.94 -5.91 19.64
N ASP A 393 -1.80 -5.98 20.35
CA ASP A 393 -0.47 -6.20 19.75
C ASP A 393 -0.38 -7.53 19.00
N ASP A 394 -0.91 -8.60 19.59
CA ASP A 394 -0.82 -9.94 18.98
C ASP A 394 -1.67 -10.03 17.72
N VAL A 395 -2.80 -9.31 17.65
CA VAL A 395 -3.62 -9.19 16.42
C VAL A 395 -2.86 -8.43 15.34
N MET A 396 -2.25 -7.29 15.68
CA MET A 396 -1.43 -6.52 14.74
C MET A 396 -0.27 -7.35 14.18
N LEU A 397 0.42 -8.10 15.04
CA LEU A 397 1.54 -8.97 14.62
C LEU A 397 1.07 -10.14 13.75
N THR A 398 -0.11 -10.70 14.03
CA THR A 398 -0.71 -11.75 13.19
C THR A 398 -0.98 -11.25 11.77
N VAL A 399 -1.59 -10.07 11.63
CA VAL A 399 -1.84 -9.44 10.33
C VAL A 399 -0.53 -9.10 9.60
N PHE A 400 0.49 -8.63 10.35
CA PHE A 400 1.81 -8.34 9.78
C PHE A 400 2.53 -9.59 9.30
N GLU A 401 2.54 -10.67 10.08
CA GLU A 401 3.15 -11.95 9.70
C GLU A 401 2.53 -12.52 8.43
N LEU A 402 1.19 -12.52 8.37
CA LEU A 402 0.44 -13.21 7.31
C LEU A 402 0.32 -12.42 6.02
N ASN A 403 0.11 -11.11 6.12
CA ASN A 403 -0.14 -10.21 4.99
C ASN A 403 0.95 -9.14 4.76
N GLY A 404 1.89 -8.98 5.69
CA GLY A 404 2.88 -7.90 5.60
C GLY A 404 2.34 -6.51 5.94
N ASN A 405 1.11 -6.39 6.43
CA ASN A 405 0.49 -5.11 6.80
C ASN A 405 1.08 -4.62 8.13
N LEU A 406 1.86 -3.55 8.07
CA LEU A 406 2.64 -3.04 9.20
C LEU A 406 1.74 -2.57 10.36
N PRO A 407 2.05 -2.93 11.62
CA PRO A 407 1.39 -2.34 12.77
C PRO A 407 1.46 -0.80 12.76
N PRO A 408 0.36 -0.10 13.09
CA PRO A 408 0.38 1.36 13.19
C PRO A 408 1.10 1.87 14.45
N VAL A 409 1.54 0.97 15.31
CA VAL A 409 2.33 1.21 16.54
C VAL A 409 3.76 0.71 16.29
N PRO A 410 4.74 1.59 16.04
CA PRO A 410 6.12 1.19 15.71
C PRO A 410 6.78 0.31 16.78
N GLU A 411 6.49 0.58 18.04
CA GLU A 411 7.05 -0.17 19.18
C GLU A 411 6.64 -1.65 19.18
N VAL A 412 5.51 -1.99 18.57
CA VAL A 412 5.05 -3.40 18.42
C VAL A 412 6.00 -4.15 17.49
N VAL A 413 6.39 -3.54 16.36
CA VAL A 413 7.36 -4.14 15.42
C VAL A 413 8.75 -4.22 16.04
N GLU A 414 9.20 -3.16 16.75
CA GLU A 414 10.50 -3.12 17.42
C GLU A 414 10.65 -4.20 18.50
N ALA A 415 9.55 -4.58 19.14
CA ALA A 415 9.53 -5.58 20.20
C ALA A 415 9.39 -7.03 19.69
N ALA A 416 8.98 -7.21 18.45
CA ALA A 416 8.73 -8.53 17.87
C ALA A 416 10.03 -9.33 17.64
N ASP A 417 9.96 -10.65 17.72
CA ASP A 417 11.06 -11.52 17.30
C ASP A 417 11.00 -11.70 15.77
N PRO A 418 12.02 -11.25 15.00
CA PRO A 418 12.02 -11.39 13.55
C PRO A 418 11.84 -12.84 13.06
N ASP A 419 12.29 -13.82 13.83
CA ASP A 419 12.18 -15.23 13.49
C ASP A 419 10.71 -15.74 13.58
N GLU A 420 9.83 -15.01 14.28
CA GLU A 420 8.40 -15.32 14.44
C GLU A 420 7.51 -14.60 13.40
N LEU A 421 8.05 -13.66 12.62
CA LEU A 421 7.31 -12.87 11.62
C LEU A 421 7.33 -13.47 10.20
N GLY A 422 7.65 -14.77 10.04
CA GLY A 422 7.70 -15.38 8.71
C GLY A 422 8.70 -14.68 7.76
N PRO A 423 8.39 -14.61 6.45
CA PRO A 423 9.32 -14.01 5.48
C PRO A 423 9.63 -12.52 5.73
N ILE A 424 8.65 -11.74 6.20
CA ILE A 424 8.79 -10.27 6.35
C ILE A 424 9.82 -9.91 7.44
N GLY A 425 10.01 -10.76 8.45
CA GLY A 425 10.95 -10.54 9.53
C GLY A 425 12.42 -10.37 9.08
N ARG A 426 12.79 -10.88 7.89
CA ARG A 426 14.12 -10.71 7.31
C ARG A 426 14.41 -9.28 6.82
N TYR A 427 13.40 -8.45 6.69
CA TYR A 427 13.47 -7.15 5.99
C TYR A 427 13.11 -5.96 6.87
N LEU A 428 13.05 -6.14 8.20
CA LEU A 428 12.68 -5.10 9.16
C LEU A 428 13.60 -3.88 9.09
N ASP A 429 14.90 -4.08 8.81
CA ASP A 429 15.85 -2.96 8.69
C ASP A 429 15.48 -2.04 7.50
N THR A 430 15.10 -2.62 6.36
CA THR A 430 14.65 -1.82 5.19
C THR A 430 13.32 -1.13 5.48
N LEU A 431 12.38 -1.84 6.11
CA LEU A 431 11.08 -1.27 6.48
C LEU A 431 11.21 -0.13 7.49
N ALA A 432 12.16 -0.22 8.44
CA ALA A 432 12.44 0.85 9.38
C ALA A 432 12.93 2.12 8.65
N VAL A 433 13.88 1.98 7.71
CA VAL A 433 14.34 3.12 6.89
C VAL A 433 13.20 3.70 6.06
N ALA A 434 12.38 2.84 5.44
CA ALA A 434 11.23 3.29 4.65
C ALA A 434 10.22 4.07 5.51
N GLY A 435 9.91 3.58 6.71
CA GLY A 435 9.00 4.22 7.66
C GLY A 435 9.47 5.60 8.14
N GLU A 436 10.79 5.77 8.37
CA GLU A 436 11.37 7.06 8.75
C GLU A 436 11.31 8.12 7.62
N HIS A 437 11.17 7.68 6.36
CA HIS A 437 11.22 8.52 5.18
C HIS A 437 9.91 8.52 4.38
N THR A 438 8.79 8.38 5.07
CA THR A 438 7.48 8.41 4.42
C THR A 438 7.08 9.81 3.97
N ILE A 439 6.38 9.88 2.83
CA ILE A 439 5.75 11.10 2.29
C ILE A 439 4.25 10.86 2.12
N PRO A 440 3.39 11.55 2.86
CA PRO A 440 1.95 11.46 2.67
C PRO A 440 1.54 12.12 1.34
N ARG A 441 0.43 11.64 0.77
CA ARG A 441 -0.29 12.34 -0.28
C ARG A 441 -0.99 13.57 0.32
N PRO A 442 -1.48 14.53 -0.48
CA PRO A 442 -2.38 15.55 0.04
C PRO A 442 -3.64 14.93 0.67
N VAL A 443 -4.00 15.36 1.88
CA VAL A 443 -5.15 14.83 2.65
C VAL A 443 -6.18 15.95 2.82
N THR A 444 -6.97 16.18 1.77
CA THR A 444 -8.01 17.20 1.73
C THR A 444 -9.30 16.62 1.16
N ASP A 445 -10.41 17.28 1.40
CA ASP A 445 -11.72 16.88 0.86
C ASP A 445 -11.81 16.94 -0.67
N VAL A 446 -10.89 17.65 -1.34
CA VAL A 446 -10.81 17.76 -2.80
C VAL A 446 -9.75 16.83 -3.40
N TRP A 447 -8.92 16.19 -2.58
CA TRP A 447 -7.84 15.33 -3.09
C TRP A 447 -8.31 14.21 -4.03
N PRO A 448 -9.40 13.48 -3.79
CA PRO A 448 -9.83 12.44 -4.73
C PRO A 448 -10.08 12.96 -6.15
N GLN A 449 -10.55 14.21 -6.29
CA GLN A 449 -10.67 14.86 -7.59
C GLN A 449 -9.32 15.30 -8.14
N GLN A 450 -8.45 15.84 -7.30
CA GLN A 450 -7.11 16.30 -7.70
C GLN A 450 -6.22 15.13 -8.09
N ALA A 451 -6.31 13.99 -7.38
CA ALA A 451 -5.62 12.76 -7.73
C ALA A 451 -5.96 12.28 -9.15
N ALA A 452 -7.26 12.34 -9.51
CA ALA A 452 -7.69 12.00 -10.87
C ALA A 452 -7.08 12.93 -11.94
N GLN A 453 -6.88 14.18 -11.64
CA GLN A 453 -6.19 15.12 -12.53
C GLN A 453 -4.68 14.80 -12.61
N VAL A 454 -4.05 14.49 -11.47
CA VAL A 454 -2.63 14.13 -11.40
C VAL A 454 -2.35 12.88 -12.22
N TYR A 455 -3.02 11.77 -11.91
CA TYR A 455 -2.70 10.52 -12.61
C TYR A 455 -3.00 10.58 -14.11
N GLN A 456 -4.01 11.31 -14.53
CA GLN A 456 -4.31 11.46 -15.95
C GLN A 456 -3.19 12.21 -16.69
N GLU A 457 -2.76 13.37 -16.18
CA GLU A 457 -1.75 14.20 -16.84
C GLU A 457 -0.36 13.54 -16.79
N VAL A 458 0.00 12.90 -15.66
CA VAL A 458 1.25 12.14 -15.57
C VAL A 458 1.25 10.95 -16.53
N HIS A 459 0.15 10.23 -16.62
CA HIS A 459 0.02 9.11 -17.55
C HIS A 459 0.05 9.55 -19.03
N ASP A 460 -0.60 10.68 -19.37
CA ASP A 460 -0.51 11.25 -20.73
C ASP A 460 0.95 11.60 -21.09
N ALA A 461 1.74 12.06 -20.10
CA ALA A 461 3.16 12.30 -20.31
C ALA A 461 3.96 10.99 -20.42
N TYR A 462 3.67 9.96 -19.62
CA TYR A 462 4.33 8.65 -19.68
C TYR A 462 4.06 7.92 -21.01
N THR A 463 2.84 8.03 -21.53
CA THR A 463 2.44 7.43 -22.83
C THR A 463 2.85 8.26 -24.05
N GLN A 464 3.59 9.36 -23.87
CA GLN A 464 4.03 10.28 -24.93
C GLN A 464 2.87 11.00 -25.66
N GLU A 465 1.66 11.02 -25.07
CA GLU A 465 0.55 11.80 -25.59
C GLU A 465 0.75 13.30 -25.42
N LYS A 466 1.50 13.68 -24.36
CA LYS A 466 1.96 15.05 -24.06
C LYS A 466 3.46 15.08 -23.79
N THR A 467 4.08 16.25 -23.95
CA THR A 467 5.39 16.47 -23.36
C THR A 467 5.27 16.63 -21.84
N PRO A 468 6.34 16.38 -21.04
CA PRO A 468 6.30 16.58 -19.60
C PRO A 468 5.84 17.98 -19.20
N GLU A 469 6.31 19.02 -19.91
CA GLU A 469 5.95 20.42 -19.67
C GLU A 469 4.47 20.69 -19.98
N GLU A 470 3.96 20.21 -21.15
CA GLU A 470 2.54 20.39 -21.52
C GLU A 470 1.60 19.73 -20.50
N ALA A 471 1.92 18.51 -20.06
CA ALA A 471 1.12 17.80 -19.06
C ALA A 471 1.12 18.54 -17.71
N MET A 472 2.25 19.03 -17.26
CA MET A 472 2.36 19.75 -15.99
C MET A 472 1.78 21.16 -16.05
N GLU A 473 1.80 21.84 -17.19
CA GLU A 473 1.09 23.12 -17.39
C GLU A 473 -0.44 22.90 -17.31
N ASP A 474 -0.96 21.86 -17.97
CA ASP A 474 -2.39 21.51 -17.91
C ASP A 474 -2.80 21.11 -16.48
N LEU A 475 -1.99 20.31 -15.80
CA LEU A 475 -2.22 19.91 -14.40
C LEU A 475 -2.23 21.11 -13.47
N GLN A 476 -1.31 22.07 -13.63
CA GLN A 476 -1.30 23.29 -12.81
C GLN A 476 -2.61 24.04 -12.91
N GLU A 477 -3.13 24.27 -14.13
CA GLU A 477 -4.42 24.98 -14.34
C GLU A 477 -5.60 24.23 -13.69
N GLN A 478 -5.57 22.90 -13.71
CA GLN A 478 -6.61 22.05 -13.10
C GLN A 478 -6.56 22.10 -11.58
N LEU A 479 -5.36 21.95 -10.98
CA LEU A 479 -5.17 22.01 -9.53
C LEU A 479 -5.47 23.39 -8.96
N GLU A 480 -5.06 24.49 -9.62
CA GLU A 480 -5.41 25.86 -9.22
C GLU A 480 -6.92 26.11 -9.21
N THR A 481 -7.65 25.44 -10.11
CA THR A 481 -9.11 25.55 -10.18
C THR A 481 -9.78 24.74 -9.09
N SER A 482 -9.40 23.45 -8.93
CA SER A 482 -10.02 22.55 -7.97
C SER A 482 -9.70 22.90 -6.51
N ASP A 483 -8.62 23.63 -6.26
CA ASP A 483 -8.25 24.08 -4.91
C ASP A 483 -9.11 25.27 -4.41
N GLN A 484 -9.79 25.96 -5.33
CA GLN A 484 -10.64 27.11 -5.04
C GLN A 484 -12.14 26.76 -4.90
N ASP A 485 -12.56 25.61 -5.40
CA ASP A 485 -13.93 25.11 -5.37
C ASP A 485 -14.28 24.48 -4.01
#